data_f17df95beea872497660a34f21688749
#
_entry.id   f17df95beea872497660a34f21688749
#
_cell.length_a   1.000
_cell.length_b   1.000
_cell.length_c   1.000
_cell.angle_alpha   90.00
_cell.angle_beta   90.00
_cell.angle_gamma   90.00
#
_symmetry.space_group_name_H-M   'P 1'
#
loop_
_entity.id
_entity.type
_entity.pdbx_description
1 polymer ?
#
loop_
_entity_poly.entity_id
_entity_poly.type
_entity_poly.pdbx_seq_one_letter_code
_entity_poly.pdbx_strand_id
1 'polypeptide(L)'
;MLGRDTTFLAECVQHYPERLHSMAPVDEWRIIDETDQVVAELQQAIVERGLHAIKFNTRPAYQRSPQAWDDGPYRLFWQAATALHVPIFFTLGTGPGSAAGATSGRENIQGCLDEQQTLINWMQRYPDTVCSLTHGFPWRVFLTDDGIELPTDIWTPFENPKLSLEVCFPVRIGDLFDFPYREAQPTLKLMVEQIGADRLLWGTDMPFQNRFCTYRQSRQWIEKYCDFLSSDDLAQVMGGTARRILNL
;
A
#
# COMPACT_ATOMS: atom_id res chain seq x y z
N MET A 1 -7.52 -16.52 3.31
CA MET A 1 -8.22 -15.25 3.52
C MET A 1 -8.13 -14.95 5.00
N LEU A 2 -7.42 -13.91 5.39
CA LEU A 2 -7.53 -13.37 6.74
C LEU A 2 -8.97 -12.87 6.87
N GLY A 3 -9.67 -13.28 7.93
CA GLY A 3 -11.08 -12.96 8.09
C GLY A 3 -11.33 -11.45 8.09
N ARG A 4 -12.46 -11.06 7.55
CA ARG A 4 -12.93 -9.66 7.54
C ARG A 4 -13.59 -9.24 8.86
N ASP A 5 -13.47 -10.09 9.88
CA ASP A 5 -13.96 -9.77 11.20
C ASP A 5 -13.10 -8.70 11.85
N THR A 6 -13.63 -7.50 11.93
CA THR A 6 -12.97 -6.35 12.55
C THR A 6 -13.08 -6.38 14.09
N THR A 7 -13.79 -7.33 14.67
CA THR A 7 -13.96 -7.45 16.14
C THR A 7 -12.62 -7.69 16.83
N PHE A 8 -11.87 -8.69 16.36
CA PHE A 8 -10.55 -8.99 16.91
C PHE A 8 -9.58 -7.82 16.74
N LEU A 9 -9.62 -7.12 15.58
CA LEU A 9 -8.78 -5.94 15.36
C LEU A 9 -9.12 -4.81 16.34
N ALA A 10 -10.41 -4.58 16.59
CA ALA A 10 -10.88 -3.60 17.56
C ALA A 10 -10.46 -3.95 18.99
N GLU A 11 -10.60 -5.22 19.39
CA GLU A 11 -10.12 -5.70 20.69
C GLU A 11 -8.63 -5.46 20.89
N CYS A 12 -7.81 -5.76 19.87
CA CYS A 12 -6.37 -5.50 19.93
C CYS A 12 -6.04 -4.02 20.12
N VAL A 13 -6.69 -3.14 19.36
CA VAL A 13 -6.50 -1.68 19.47
C VAL A 13 -6.96 -1.17 20.83
N GLN A 14 -8.10 -1.63 21.33
CA GLN A 14 -8.63 -1.22 22.64
C GLN A 14 -7.74 -1.67 23.81
N HIS A 15 -7.16 -2.86 23.72
CA HIS A 15 -6.26 -3.38 24.77
C HIS A 15 -4.86 -2.75 24.75
N TYR A 16 -4.40 -2.32 23.58
CA TYR A 16 -3.05 -1.80 23.40
C TYR A 16 -3.04 -0.51 22.56
N PRO A 17 -3.78 0.54 22.94
CA PRO A 17 -3.99 1.74 22.12
C PRO A 17 -2.68 2.51 21.81
N GLU A 18 -1.68 2.43 22.70
CA GLU A 18 -0.37 3.07 22.51
C GLU A 18 0.57 2.27 21.58
N ARG A 19 0.19 1.07 21.17
CA ARG A 19 1.07 0.14 20.45
C ARG A 19 0.50 -0.42 19.18
N LEU A 20 -0.82 -0.59 19.11
CA LEU A 20 -1.51 -1.24 18.01
C LEU A 20 -2.51 -0.27 17.39
N HIS A 21 -2.39 -0.12 16.09
CA HIS A 21 -3.33 0.60 15.26
C HIS A 21 -3.76 -0.33 14.13
N SER A 22 -4.98 -0.23 13.66
CA SER A 22 -5.51 -1.17 12.70
C SER A 22 -6.24 -0.48 11.56
N MET A 23 -6.31 -1.18 10.43
CA MET A 23 -7.04 -0.76 9.24
C MET A 23 -8.31 -1.60 9.08
N ALA A 24 -9.40 -0.96 8.67
CA ALA A 24 -10.62 -1.64 8.27
C ALA A 24 -10.43 -2.27 6.88
N PRO A 25 -10.52 -3.61 6.74
CA PRO A 25 -10.50 -4.25 5.44
C PRO A 25 -11.85 -4.03 4.75
N VAL A 26 -11.82 -3.77 3.46
CA VAL A 26 -13.00 -3.65 2.61
C VAL A 26 -13.30 -4.98 1.93
N ASP A 27 -14.58 -5.30 1.72
CA ASP A 27 -15.00 -6.39 0.83
C ASP A 27 -15.25 -5.85 -0.58
N GLU A 28 -14.19 -5.71 -1.36
CA GLU A 28 -14.23 -5.13 -2.69
C GLU A 28 -15.11 -5.92 -3.67
N TRP A 29 -15.33 -7.23 -3.40
CA TRP A 29 -16.22 -8.07 -4.21
C TRP A 29 -17.70 -7.67 -4.11
N ARG A 30 -18.10 -7.09 -2.96
CA ARG A 30 -19.48 -6.77 -2.65
C ARG A 30 -19.86 -5.32 -2.97
N ILE A 31 -18.87 -4.45 -3.21
CA ILE A 31 -19.11 -3.01 -3.33
C ILE A 31 -20.19 -2.69 -4.36
N ILE A 32 -20.20 -3.36 -5.52
CA ILE A 32 -21.12 -3.03 -6.61
C ILE A 32 -22.56 -3.48 -6.29
N ASP A 33 -22.71 -4.66 -5.72
CA ASP A 33 -24.03 -5.26 -5.51
C ASP A 33 -24.64 -4.92 -4.13
N GLU A 34 -23.80 -4.59 -3.16
CA GLU A 34 -24.17 -4.42 -1.75
C GLU A 34 -23.54 -3.12 -1.19
N THR A 35 -23.48 -2.05 -1.97
CA THR A 35 -22.79 -0.79 -1.60
C THR A 35 -23.17 -0.31 -0.21
N ASP A 36 -24.47 -0.20 0.08
CA ASP A 36 -24.96 0.31 1.37
C ASP A 36 -24.51 -0.54 2.55
N GLN A 37 -24.48 -1.88 2.38
CA GLN A 37 -24.03 -2.79 3.43
C GLN A 37 -22.51 -2.67 3.66
N VAL A 38 -21.72 -2.63 2.59
CA VAL A 38 -20.26 -2.46 2.70
C VAL A 38 -19.91 -1.12 3.33
N VAL A 39 -20.64 -0.06 2.99
CA VAL A 39 -20.50 1.26 3.61
C VAL A 39 -20.84 1.22 5.10
N ALA A 40 -21.94 0.58 5.47
CA ALA A 40 -22.33 0.45 6.88
C ALA A 40 -21.30 -0.34 7.70
N GLU A 41 -20.77 -1.45 7.16
CA GLU A 41 -19.70 -2.24 7.78
C GLU A 41 -18.42 -1.41 7.96
N LEU A 42 -18.06 -0.59 6.96
CA LEU A 42 -16.91 0.29 7.02
C LEU A 42 -17.09 1.40 8.07
N GLN A 43 -18.25 2.04 8.10
CA GLN A 43 -18.60 3.06 9.11
C GLN A 43 -18.54 2.47 10.53
N GLN A 44 -19.11 1.28 10.72
CA GLN A 44 -19.02 0.58 12.00
C GLN A 44 -17.57 0.33 12.41
N ALA A 45 -16.72 -0.13 11.49
CA ALA A 45 -15.32 -0.40 11.77
C ALA A 45 -14.54 0.86 12.20
N ILE A 46 -14.75 1.98 11.51
CA ILE A 46 -14.02 3.23 11.78
C ILE A 46 -14.63 3.98 12.98
N VAL A 47 -15.95 4.22 12.96
CA VAL A 47 -16.58 5.12 13.92
C VAL A 47 -16.87 4.43 15.25
N GLU A 48 -17.41 3.20 15.22
CA GLU A 48 -17.82 2.51 16.46
C GLU A 48 -16.69 1.67 17.06
N ARG A 49 -15.87 1.03 16.21
CA ARG A 49 -14.78 0.14 16.65
C ARG A 49 -13.43 0.83 16.75
N GLY A 50 -13.30 2.07 16.26
CA GLY A 50 -12.10 2.89 16.41
C GLY A 50 -10.91 2.43 15.57
N LEU A 51 -11.14 1.83 14.39
CA LEU A 51 -10.05 1.53 13.47
C LEU A 51 -9.55 2.82 12.78
N HIS A 52 -8.27 2.89 12.45
CA HIS A 52 -7.57 4.14 12.15
C HIS A 52 -7.42 4.44 10.66
N ALA A 53 -7.64 3.46 9.80
CA ALA A 53 -7.42 3.59 8.36
C ALA A 53 -8.29 2.58 7.59
N ILE A 54 -8.36 2.74 6.28
CA ILE A 54 -9.05 1.83 5.36
C ILE A 54 -8.03 1.10 4.50
N LYS A 55 -8.22 -0.21 4.32
CA LYS A 55 -7.44 -1.04 3.40
C LYS A 55 -8.29 -1.41 2.19
N PHE A 56 -7.82 -1.04 0.99
CA PHE A 56 -8.47 -1.35 -0.27
C PHE A 56 -7.52 -2.08 -1.22
N ASN A 57 -7.99 -3.18 -1.84
CA ASN A 57 -7.25 -3.92 -2.84
C ASN A 57 -7.92 -3.76 -4.21
N THR A 58 -7.16 -3.36 -5.20
CA THR A 58 -7.71 -3.07 -6.52
C THR A 58 -7.96 -4.33 -7.34
N ARG A 59 -7.22 -5.42 -7.10
CA ARG A 59 -7.37 -6.67 -7.86
C ARG A 59 -8.78 -7.27 -7.77
N PRO A 60 -9.42 -7.41 -6.60
CA PRO A 60 -10.83 -7.87 -6.54
C PRO A 60 -11.79 -6.96 -7.30
N ALA A 61 -11.57 -5.65 -7.24
CA ALA A 61 -12.40 -4.68 -7.97
C ALA A 61 -12.33 -4.92 -9.48
N TYR A 62 -11.16 -5.11 -10.05
CA TYR A 62 -11.00 -5.44 -11.47
C TYR A 62 -11.57 -6.81 -11.87
N GLN A 63 -11.48 -7.80 -10.98
CA GLN A 63 -12.08 -9.11 -11.22
C GLN A 63 -13.62 -9.03 -11.22
N ARG A 64 -14.18 -8.10 -10.47
CA ARG A 64 -15.63 -7.89 -10.37
C ARG A 64 -16.20 -7.04 -11.51
N SER A 65 -15.44 -6.05 -11.97
CA SER A 65 -15.85 -5.15 -13.06
C SER A 65 -14.65 -4.74 -13.90
N PRO A 66 -14.75 -4.75 -15.23
CA PRO A 66 -13.70 -4.21 -16.10
C PRO A 66 -13.59 -2.68 -16.03
N GLN A 67 -14.57 -2.00 -15.41
CA GLN A 67 -14.50 -0.56 -15.21
C GLN A 67 -13.48 -0.19 -14.14
N ALA A 68 -12.88 0.97 -14.31
CA ALA A 68 -11.94 1.50 -13.32
C ALA A 68 -12.63 1.70 -11.96
N TRP A 69 -11.91 1.36 -10.89
CA TRP A 69 -12.42 1.39 -9.53
C TRP A 69 -12.51 2.80 -8.93
N ASP A 70 -12.00 3.82 -9.61
CA ASP A 70 -11.98 5.22 -9.12
C ASP A 70 -13.33 5.93 -9.24
N ASP A 71 -14.26 5.40 -10.04
CA ASP A 71 -15.56 6.03 -10.30
C ASP A 71 -16.62 4.98 -10.67
N GLY A 72 -17.67 5.40 -11.39
CA GLY A 72 -18.76 4.54 -11.88
C GLY A 72 -19.47 3.82 -10.74
N PRO A 73 -19.50 2.46 -10.74
CA PRO A 73 -20.21 1.71 -9.71
C PRO A 73 -19.58 1.82 -8.31
N TYR A 74 -18.35 2.32 -8.20
CA TYR A 74 -17.64 2.53 -6.93
C TYR A 74 -17.85 3.91 -6.33
N ARG A 75 -18.49 4.84 -7.04
CA ARG A 75 -18.62 6.26 -6.63
C ARG A 75 -19.25 6.44 -5.26
N LEU A 76 -20.38 5.78 -4.99
CA LEU A 76 -21.07 5.90 -3.71
C LEU A 76 -20.24 5.37 -2.54
N PHE A 77 -19.55 4.26 -2.76
CA PHE A 77 -18.60 3.73 -1.79
C PHE A 77 -17.48 4.74 -1.48
N TRP A 78 -16.86 5.34 -2.51
CA TRP A 78 -15.77 6.30 -2.31
C TRP A 78 -16.22 7.57 -1.63
N GLN A 79 -17.41 8.09 -1.96
CA GLN A 79 -17.99 9.24 -1.27
C GLN A 79 -18.16 8.97 0.24
N ALA A 80 -18.65 7.80 0.59
CA ALA A 80 -18.79 7.41 2.00
C ALA A 80 -17.43 7.14 2.69
N ALA A 81 -16.51 6.43 2.03
CA ALA A 81 -15.20 6.11 2.58
C ALA A 81 -14.35 7.35 2.84
N THR A 82 -14.32 8.30 1.92
CA THR A 82 -13.55 9.55 2.07
C THR A 82 -14.16 10.52 3.08
N ALA A 83 -15.48 10.47 3.29
CA ALA A 83 -16.17 11.24 4.33
C ALA A 83 -15.82 10.78 5.76
N LEU A 84 -15.18 9.64 5.94
CA LEU A 84 -14.68 9.18 7.25
C LEU A 84 -13.39 9.89 7.69
N HIS A 85 -12.75 10.63 6.80
CA HIS A 85 -11.53 11.41 7.08
C HIS A 85 -10.36 10.61 7.68
N VAL A 86 -10.26 9.32 7.35
CA VAL A 86 -9.13 8.45 7.71
C VAL A 86 -8.28 8.14 6.47
N PRO A 87 -7.00 7.84 6.64
CA PRO A 87 -6.14 7.49 5.51
C PRO A 87 -6.57 6.18 4.83
N ILE A 88 -6.34 6.10 3.52
CA ILE A 88 -6.66 4.92 2.72
C ILE A 88 -5.37 4.29 2.19
N PHE A 89 -5.20 3.01 2.47
CA PHE A 89 -4.06 2.21 2.05
C PHE A 89 -4.46 1.31 0.87
N PHE A 90 -3.89 1.58 -0.29
CA PHE A 90 -4.14 0.83 -1.52
C PHE A 90 -3.13 -0.30 -1.70
N THR A 91 -3.61 -1.48 -2.10
CA THR A 91 -2.75 -2.49 -2.72
C THR A 91 -3.02 -2.46 -4.22
N LEU A 92 -2.09 -1.85 -4.96
CA LEU A 92 -2.13 -1.86 -6.41
C LEU A 92 -1.52 -3.16 -6.97
N GLY A 93 -1.94 -3.52 -8.15
CA GLY A 93 -1.41 -4.63 -8.94
C GLY A 93 -0.83 -4.15 -10.27
N THR A 94 -1.02 -4.96 -11.28
CA THR A 94 -0.65 -4.67 -12.67
C THR A 94 -1.88 -4.46 -13.57
N GLY A 95 -2.94 -3.89 -12.98
CA GLY A 95 -4.18 -3.55 -13.66
C GLY A 95 -5.04 -4.75 -14.08
N PRO A 96 -6.05 -4.52 -14.93
CA PRO A 96 -6.97 -5.56 -15.38
C PRO A 96 -6.30 -6.73 -16.10
N GLY A 97 -5.23 -6.47 -16.83
CA GLY A 97 -4.46 -7.48 -17.57
C GLY A 97 -3.88 -8.56 -16.67
N SER A 98 -3.45 -8.23 -15.46
CA SER A 98 -2.90 -9.21 -14.51
C SER A 98 -3.95 -10.22 -14.02
N ALA A 99 -5.20 -9.82 -13.94
CA ALA A 99 -6.32 -10.71 -13.59
C ALA A 99 -6.63 -11.71 -14.71
N ALA A 100 -6.35 -11.35 -15.96
CA ALA A 100 -6.53 -12.19 -17.15
C ALA A 100 -5.31 -13.08 -17.45
N GLY A 101 -4.24 -13.05 -16.64
CA GLY A 101 -3.05 -13.85 -16.84
C GLY A 101 -2.09 -13.28 -17.89
N ALA A 102 -1.92 -11.96 -17.93
CA ALA A 102 -0.91 -11.29 -18.77
C ALA A 102 0.47 -11.96 -18.60
N THR A 103 1.09 -12.33 -19.68
CA THR A 103 2.27 -13.20 -19.70
C THR A 103 3.57 -12.49 -20.09
N SER A 104 3.49 -11.23 -20.59
CA SER A 104 4.67 -10.47 -20.95
C SER A 104 5.02 -9.43 -19.90
N GLY A 105 6.33 -9.22 -19.64
CA GLY A 105 6.81 -8.21 -18.72
C GLY A 105 6.37 -6.78 -19.11
N ARG A 106 6.30 -6.51 -20.43
CA ARG A 106 5.87 -5.20 -20.92
C ARG A 106 4.39 -4.93 -20.67
N GLU A 107 3.53 -5.91 -20.86
CA GLU A 107 2.09 -5.79 -20.54
C GLU A 107 1.88 -5.53 -19.06
N ASN A 108 2.65 -6.18 -18.20
CA ASN A 108 2.58 -5.98 -16.76
C ASN A 108 3.05 -4.58 -16.34
N ILE A 109 4.09 -4.04 -16.95
CA ILE A 109 4.56 -2.66 -16.73
C ILE A 109 3.48 -1.68 -17.15
N GLN A 110 2.93 -1.82 -18.36
CA GLN A 110 1.85 -0.94 -18.82
C GLN A 110 0.61 -1.04 -17.93
N GLY A 111 0.22 -2.24 -17.54
CA GLY A 111 -0.90 -2.44 -16.63
C GLY A 111 -0.67 -1.79 -15.25
N CYS A 112 0.57 -1.78 -14.75
CA CYS A 112 0.92 -1.06 -13.54
C CYS A 112 0.77 0.46 -13.69
N LEU A 113 1.23 1.02 -14.81
CA LEU A 113 1.11 2.46 -15.10
C LEU A 113 -0.36 2.86 -15.30
N ASP A 114 -1.16 2.04 -15.98
CA ASP A 114 -2.60 2.26 -16.14
C ASP A 114 -3.34 2.24 -14.80
N GLU A 115 -2.92 1.36 -13.89
CA GLU A 115 -3.44 1.31 -12.52
C GLU A 115 -3.09 2.56 -11.73
N GLN A 116 -1.86 3.05 -11.89
CA GLN A 116 -1.43 4.31 -11.28
C GLN A 116 -2.21 5.51 -11.85
N GLN A 117 -2.52 5.51 -13.16
CA GLN A 117 -3.37 6.54 -13.74
C GLN A 117 -4.78 6.53 -13.10
N THR A 118 -5.32 5.35 -12.81
CA THR A 118 -6.59 5.22 -12.08
C THR A 118 -6.47 5.81 -10.67
N LEU A 119 -5.37 5.57 -9.97
CA LEU A 119 -5.11 6.18 -8.67
C LEU A 119 -5.00 7.71 -8.77
N ILE A 120 -4.33 8.24 -9.78
CA ILE A 120 -4.24 9.70 -10.03
C ILE A 120 -5.65 10.29 -10.20
N ASN A 121 -6.48 9.67 -11.02
CA ASN A 121 -7.86 10.12 -11.23
C ASN A 121 -8.67 10.10 -9.93
N TRP A 122 -8.48 9.06 -9.11
CA TRP A 122 -9.10 8.96 -7.79
C TRP A 122 -8.64 10.07 -6.85
N MET A 123 -7.32 10.35 -6.76
CA MET A 123 -6.77 11.42 -5.92
C MET A 123 -7.23 12.81 -6.38
N GLN A 124 -7.40 13.03 -7.67
CA GLN A 124 -7.96 14.28 -8.20
C GLN A 124 -9.42 14.47 -7.81
N ARG A 125 -10.18 13.39 -7.71
CA ARG A 125 -11.60 13.41 -7.32
C ARG A 125 -11.77 13.59 -5.81
N TYR A 126 -10.83 13.06 -5.02
CA TYR A 126 -10.85 13.10 -3.55
C TYR A 126 -9.57 13.74 -2.99
N PRO A 127 -9.31 15.04 -3.29
CA PRO A 127 -8.00 15.68 -3.08
C PRO A 127 -7.64 15.86 -1.60
N ASP A 128 -8.59 15.74 -0.69
CA ASP A 128 -8.34 15.90 0.74
C ASP A 128 -7.93 14.60 1.45
N THR A 129 -8.03 13.47 0.77
CA THR A 129 -7.74 12.17 1.36
C THR A 129 -6.23 11.86 1.36
N VAL A 130 -5.69 11.53 2.53
CA VAL A 130 -4.34 11.00 2.66
C VAL A 130 -4.34 9.53 2.25
N CYS A 131 -3.37 9.11 1.47
CA CYS A 131 -3.29 7.73 1.02
C CYS A 131 -1.86 7.18 0.98
N SER A 132 -1.75 5.86 0.92
CA SER A 132 -0.47 5.16 0.84
C SER A 132 -0.58 3.92 -0.04
N LEU A 133 0.49 3.58 -0.74
CA LEU A 133 0.62 2.31 -1.44
C LEU A 133 1.22 1.27 -0.52
N THR A 134 0.48 0.20 -0.26
CA THR A 134 0.94 -0.94 0.56
C THR A 134 1.85 -1.86 -0.25
N HIS A 135 2.90 -2.35 0.37
CA HIS A 135 3.93 -3.24 -0.22
C HIS A 135 4.78 -2.59 -1.32
N GLY A 136 4.63 -1.30 -1.54
CA GLY A 136 5.32 -0.57 -2.61
C GLY A 136 4.71 -0.84 -3.99
N PHE A 137 5.57 -1.03 -4.97
CA PHE A 137 5.20 -1.39 -6.33
C PHE A 137 5.13 -2.91 -6.52
N PRO A 138 4.60 -3.42 -7.64
CA PRO A 138 4.71 -4.84 -8.01
C PRO A 138 6.14 -5.18 -8.46
N TRP A 139 7.08 -5.18 -7.53
CA TRP A 139 8.54 -5.19 -7.71
C TRP A 139 9.03 -6.21 -8.74
N ARG A 140 8.41 -7.41 -8.79
CA ARG A 140 8.79 -8.48 -9.73
C ARG A 140 8.62 -8.10 -11.20
N VAL A 141 7.75 -7.15 -11.50
CA VAL A 141 7.52 -6.64 -12.87
C VAL A 141 8.72 -5.83 -13.38
N PHE A 142 9.48 -5.26 -12.44
CA PHE A 142 10.60 -4.36 -12.71
C PHE A 142 11.97 -5.02 -12.52
N LEU A 143 12.02 -6.36 -12.34
CA LEU A 143 13.27 -7.09 -12.21
C LEU A 143 13.93 -7.25 -13.57
N THR A 144 15.23 -6.97 -13.61
CA THR A 144 16.14 -7.21 -14.73
C THR A 144 17.32 -8.06 -14.23
N ASP A 145 18.22 -8.43 -15.13
CA ASP A 145 19.45 -9.15 -14.75
C ASP A 145 20.36 -8.28 -13.86
N ASP A 146 20.24 -6.96 -13.96
CA ASP A 146 21.06 -5.98 -13.22
C ASP A 146 20.40 -5.47 -11.92
N GLY A 147 19.18 -5.89 -11.60
CA GLY A 147 18.45 -5.47 -10.39
C GLY A 147 17.04 -5.00 -10.66
N ILE A 148 16.63 -3.88 -10.05
CA ILE A 148 15.28 -3.32 -10.19
C ILE A 148 15.36 -2.05 -11.04
N GLU A 149 14.71 -2.05 -12.20
CA GLU A 149 14.61 -0.89 -13.09
C GLU A 149 13.19 -0.34 -13.12
N LEU A 150 13.02 0.86 -12.60
CA LEU A 150 11.73 1.53 -12.55
C LEU A 150 11.59 2.52 -13.72
N PRO A 151 10.45 2.50 -14.45
CA PRO A 151 10.21 3.50 -15.49
C PRO A 151 10.03 4.88 -14.85
N THR A 152 10.39 5.94 -15.59
CA THR A 152 10.31 7.33 -15.09
C THR A 152 8.88 7.69 -14.66
N ASP A 153 7.87 7.22 -15.40
CA ASP A 153 6.46 7.56 -15.17
C ASP A 153 5.90 6.94 -13.88
N ILE A 154 6.62 5.98 -13.25
CA ILE A 154 6.19 5.36 -11.99
C ILE A 154 6.06 6.37 -10.85
N TRP A 155 6.74 7.51 -10.95
CA TRP A 155 6.75 8.56 -9.93
C TRP A 155 5.62 9.58 -10.07
N THR A 156 4.94 9.61 -11.21
CA THR A 156 3.88 10.58 -11.50
C THR A 156 2.79 10.68 -10.43
N PRO A 157 2.29 9.58 -9.82
CA PRO A 157 1.29 9.70 -8.75
C PRO A 157 1.80 10.45 -7.51
N PHE A 158 3.13 10.47 -7.30
CA PHE A 158 3.75 11.11 -6.15
C PHE A 158 3.96 12.63 -6.32
N GLU A 159 3.55 13.21 -7.44
CA GLU A 159 3.34 14.66 -7.54
C GLU A 159 2.26 15.12 -6.54
N ASN A 160 1.34 14.22 -6.16
CA ASN A 160 0.43 14.44 -5.05
C ASN A 160 1.15 14.24 -3.70
N PRO A 161 1.33 15.31 -2.87
CA PRO A 161 2.08 15.22 -1.62
C PRO A 161 1.37 14.37 -0.53
N LYS A 162 0.09 14.02 -0.72
CA LYS A 162 -0.68 13.20 0.21
C LYS A 162 -0.51 11.69 -0.05
N LEU A 163 0.20 11.30 -1.10
CA LEU A 163 0.52 9.89 -1.38
C LEU A 163 1.85 9.50 -0.76
N SER A 164 1.85 8.39 -0.04
CA SER A 164 3.03 7.75 0.55
C SER A 164 3.23 6.33 0.01
N LEU A 165 4.41 5.75 0.25
CA LEU A 165 4.80 4.46 -0.30
C LEU A 165 5.40 3.57 0.79
N GLU A 166 4.92 2.33 0.91
CA GLU A 166 5.48 1.36 1.84
C GLU A 166 6.75 0.69 1.29
N VAL A 167 7.79 0.65 2.10
CA VAL A 167 9.05 -0.05 1.84
C VAL A 167 8.95 -1.47 2.42
N CYS A 168 8.59 -2.43 1.58
CA CYS A 168 8.33 -3.81 1.98
C CYS A 168 8.96 -4.82 0.99
N PHE A 169 10.27 -4.64 0.67
CA PHE A 169 10.96 -5.46 -0.31
C PHE A 169 11.03 -6.95 0.05
N PRO A 170 11.40 -7.36 1.29
CA PRO A 170 11.67 -8.77 1.57
C PRO A 170 10.50 -9.71 1.28
N VAL A 171 9.26 -9.26 1.49
CA VAL A 171 8.07 -10.09 1.21
C VAL A 171 7.84 -10.31 -0.28
N ARG A 172 8.39 -9.45 -1.13
CA ARG A 172 8.17 -9.47 -2.58
C ARG A 172 9.30 -10.10 -3.39
N ILE A 173 10.54 -9.92 -2.94
CA ILE A 173 11.74 -10.31 -3.67
C ILE A 173 12.77 -11.06 -2.79
N GLY A 174 12.43 -11.41 -1.55
CA GLY A 174 13.33 -12.07 -0.61
C GLY A 174 13.66 -13.52 -0.95
N ASP A 175 13.01 -14.10 -1.96
CA ASP A 175 13.38 -15.39 -2.57
C ASP A 175 14.40 -15.25 -3.71
N LEU A 176 14.70 -14.02 -4.13
CA LEU A 176 15.63 -13.72 -5.22
C LEU A 176 16.92 -13.08 -4.71
N PHE A 177 16.84 -12.32 -3.64
CA PHE A 177 17.97 -11.59 -3.07
C PHE A 177 18.19 -11.99 -1.61
N ASP A 178 19.46 -12.21 -1.26
CA ASP A 178 19.83 -12.55 0.10
C ASP A 178 19.94 -11.34 1.02
N PHE A 179 19.74 -11.57 2.32
CA PHE A 179 20.00 -10.55 3.34
C PHE A 179 21.48 -10.09 3.28
N PRO A 180 21.78 -8.80 3.26
CA PRO A 180 20.92 -7.65 3.58
C PRO A 180 20.30 -6.95 2.36
N TYR A 181 19.90 -7.63 1.31
CA TYR A 181 19.17 -7.12 0.16
C TYR A 181 19.87 -5.95 -0.54
N ARG A 182 21.16 -6.11 -0.83
CA ARG A 182 22.00 -5.07 -1.44
C ARG A 182 21.48 -4.60 -2.78
N GLU A 183 20.85 -5.50 -3.53
CA GLU A 183 20.25 -5.26 -4.83
C GLU A 183 19.03 -4.32 -4.76
N ALA A 184 18.34 -4.27 -3.61
CA ALA A 184 17.20 -3.39 -3.38
C ALA A 184 17.61 -2.00 -2.83
N GLN A 185 18.82 -1.86 -2.30
CA GLN A 185 19.28 -0.61 -1.68
C GLN A 185 19.33 0.57 -2.68
N PRO A 186 19.82 0.42 -3.92
CA PRO A 186 19.77 1.50 -4.91
C PRO A 186 18.34 1.97 -5.19
N THR A 187 17.37 1.05 -5.20
CA THR A 187 15.96 1.39 -5.41
C THR A 187 15.41 2.18 -4.22
N LEU A 188 15.73 1.80 -2.98
CA LEU A 188 15.34 2.59 -1.81
C LEU A 188 15.95 3.99 -1.84
N LYS A 189 17.22 4.10 -2.24
CA LYS A 189 17.88 5.41 -2.42
C LYS A 189 17.14 6.26 -3.44
N LEU A 190 16.80 5.68 -4.59
CA LEU A 190 16.02 6.35 -5.63
C LEU A 190 14.64 6.80 -5.12
N MET A 191 13.96 5.96 -4.32
CA MET A 191 12.69 6.34 -3.70
C MET A 191 12.83 7.57 -2.80
N VAL A 192 13.88 7.65 -1.99
CA VAL A 192 14.16 8.82 -1.15
C VAL A 192 14.43 10.06 -2.00
N GLU A 193 15.20 9.93 -3.08
CA GLU A 193 15.52 11.03 -4.00
C GLU A 193 14.28 11.55 -4.75
N GLN A 194 13.34 10.67 -5.11
CA GLN A 194 12.16 11.02 -5.91
C GLN A 194 10.99 11.54 -5.07
N ILE A 195 10.75 10.96 -3.91
CA ILE A 195 9.53 11.28 -3.13
C ILE A 195 9.80 11.77 -1.69
N GLY A 196 11.02 11.67 -1.21
CA GLY A 196 11.39 12.05 0.16
C GLY A 196 11.18 10.94 1.18
N ALA A 197 12.05 10.88 2.18
CA ALA A 197 11.99 9.89 3.26
C ALA A 197 10.72 10.04 4.13
N ASP A 198 10.20 11.26 4.24
CA ASP A 198 8.98 11.60 4.99
C ASP A 198 7.70 11.09 4.33
N ARG A 199 7.78 10.49 3.14
CA ARG A 199 6.66 9.80 2.48
C ARG A 199 6.89 8.30 2.32
N LEU A 200 7.96 7.76 2.92
CA LEU A 200 8.24 6.33 2.92
C LEU A 200 7.87 5.71 4.28
N LEU A 201 7.28 4.51 4.25
CA LEU A 201 6.91 3.75 5.44
C LEU A 201 7.56 2.37 5.39
N TRP A 202 8.35 2.01 6.40
CA TRP A 202 8.80 0.63 6.55
C TRP A 202 7.61 -0.27 6.90
N GLY A 203 7.51 -1.41 6.21
CA GLY A 203 6.51 -2.43 6.45
C GLY A 203 7.07 -3.85 6.30
N THR A 204 6.33 -4.84 6.76
CA THR A 204 6.78 -6.24 6.80
C THR A 204 5.88 -7.23 6.08
N ASP A 205 4.57 -6.97 6.01
CA ASP A 205 3.58 -7.95 5.57
C ASP A 205 3.68 -9.29 6.35
N MET A 206 3.87 -9.20 7.69
CA MET A 206 3.89 -10.38 8.56
C MET A 206 2.52 -11.06 8.56
N PRO A 207 2.46 -12.40 8.58
CA PRO A 207 3.55 -13.35 8.76
C PRO A 207 4.23 -13.79 7.45
N PHE A 208 3.82 -13.29 6.28
CA PHE A 208 4.30 -13.76 4.98
C PHE A 208 5.80 -13.57 4.78
N GLN A 209 6.35 -12.48 5.32
CA GLN A 209 7.79 -12.19 5.30
C GLN A 209 8.64 -13.27 5.98
N ASN A 210 8.12 -14.00 6.97
CA ASN A 210 8.87 -15.07 7.67
C ASN A 210 9.36 -16.19 6.75
N ARG A 211 8.85 -16.26 5.51
CA ARG A 211 9.36 -17.17 4.49
C ARG A 211 10.77 -16.80 4.00
N PHE A 212 11.19 -15.56 4.18
CA PHE A 212 12.39 -14.99 3.58
C PHE A 212 13.37 -14.44 4.61
N CYS A 213 12.86 -13.86 5.70
CA CYS A 213 13.71 -13.31 6.75
C CYS A 213 12.96 -13.21 8.08
N THR A 214 13.72 -13.09 9.15
CA THR A 214 13.17 -12.79 10.48
C THR A 214 12.71 -11.34 10.56
N TYR A 215 11.82 -11.03 11.50
CA TYR A 215 11.41 -9.65 11.80
C TYR A 215 12.61 -8.73 12.08
N ARG A 216 13.64 -9.24 12.80
CA ARG A 216 14.86 -8.49 13.07
C ARG A 216 15.63 -8.16 11.79
N GLN A 217 15.77 -9.10 10.88
CA GLN A 217 16.42 -8.88 9.58
C GLN A 217 15.66 -7.88 8.72
N SER A 218 14.32 -7.92 8.73
CA SER A 218 13.50 -6.97 7.97
C SER A 218 13.65 -5.52 8.42
N ARG A 219 14.03 -5.29 9.66
CA ARG A 219 14.42 -3.96 10.16
C ARG A 219 15.86 -3.63 9.82
N GLN A 220 16.77 -4.56 10.12
CA GLN A 220 18.21 -4.32 10.07
C GLN A 220 18.75 -4.03 8.68
N TRP A 221 18.13 -4.54 7.62
CA TRP A 221 18.60 -4.24 6.27
C TRP A 221 18.50 -2.73 5.94
N ILE A 222 17.53 -2.02 6.51
CA ILE A 222 17.44 -0.55 6.43
C ILE A 222 18.34 0.08 7.50
N GLU A 223 18.10 -0.25 8.79
CA GLU A 223 18.74 0.41 9.93
C GLU A 223 20.27 0.32 9.94
N LYS A 224 20.84 -0.73 9.34
CA LYS A 224 22.29 -1.01 9.43
C LYS A 224 23.03 -1.00 8.10
N TYR A 225 22.32 -1.15 7.00
CA TYR A 225 22.97 -1.37 5.71
C TYR A 225 22.59 -0.34 4.65
N CYS A 226 21.63 0.55 4.94
CA CYS A 226 21.28 1.70 4.09
C CYS A 226 21.95 2.96 4.65
N ASP A 227 23.27 3.01 4.60
CA ASP A 227 24.11 4.09 5.14
C ASP A 227 23.99 5.42 4.39
N PHE A 228 23.28 5.44 3.26
CA PHE A 228 22.91 6.66 2.54
C PHE A 228 21.75 7.42 3.20
N LEU A 229 21.04 6.83 4.16
CA LEU A 229 19.99 7.50 4.92
C LEU A 229 20.62 8.32 6.06
N SER A 230 20.23 9.58 6.16
CA SER A 230 20.52 10.36 7.36
C SER A 230 19.76 9.80 8.59
N SER A 231 20.13 10.21 9.79
CA SER A 231 19.38 9.85 11.00
C SER A 231 17.92 10.28 10.95
N ASP A 232 17.65 11.43 10.35
CA ASP A 232 16.30 11.97 10.23
C ASP A 232 15.49 11.21 9.18
N ASP A 233 16.09 10.89 8.00
CA ASP A 233 15.45 10.04 6.99
C ASP A 233 15.10 8.67 7.56
N LEU A 234 16.05 8.06 8.29
CA LEU A 234 15.83 6.77 8.93
C LEU A 234 14.68 6.83 9.93
N ALA A 235 14.60 7.88 10.75
CA ALA A 235 13.51 8.07 11.70
C ALA A 235 12.15 8.22 11.01
N GLN A 236 12.09 8.92 9.87
CA GLN A 236 10.87 9.03 9.06
C GLN A 236 10.46 7.67 8.49
N VAL A 237 11.35 6.99 7.78
CA VAL A 237 11.05 5.69 7.16
C VAL A 237 10.62 4.65 8.18
N MET A 238 11.32 4.58 9.34
CA MET A 238 11.09 3.54 10.35
C MET A 238 9.88 3.78 11.25
N GLY A 239 9.18 4.91 11.14
CA GLY A 239 7.95 5.13 11.90
C GLY A 239 7.39 6.55 11.88
N GLY A 240 8.19 7.57 11.65
CA GLY A 240 7.75 8.98 11.65
C GLY A 240 6.63 9.23 10.63
N THR A 241 6.81 8.75 9.42
CA THR A 241 5.81 8.85 8.35
C THR A 241 4.50 8.14 8.72
N ALA A 242 4.57 6.92 9.26
CA ALA A 242 3.37 6.19 9.68
C ALA A 242 2.61 6.92 10.80
N ARG A 243 3.32 7.46 11.81
CA ARG A 243 2.73 8.26 12.88
C ARG A 243 2.00 9.48 12.34
N ARG A 244 2.62 10.21 11.42
CA ARG A 244 2.02 11.40 10.81
C ARG A 244 0.77 11.05 9.99
N ILE A 245 0.80 9.99 9.19
CA ILE A 245 -0.35 9.58 8.35
C ILE A 245 -1.52 9.14 9.22
N LEU A 246 -1.26 8.42 10.31
CA LEU A 246 -2.28 7.89 11.21
C LEU A 246 -2.68 8.87 12.33
N ASN A 247 -2.10 10.07 12.38
CA ASN A 247 -2.33 11.10 13.42
C ASN A 247 -2.06 10.58 14.84
N LEU A 248 -0.89 9.96 15.08
CA LEU A 248 -0.49 9.34 16.35
C LEU A 248 0.52 10.17 17.13
#